data_f76599d9a72371970db6d8930e4372f1
#
_entry.id   f76599d9a72371970db6d8930e4372f1
#
_cell.length_a   1.000
_cell.length_b   1.000
_cell.length_c   1.000
_cell.angle_alpha   90.00
_cell.angle_beta   90.00
_cell.angle_gamma   90.00
#
_symmetry.space_group_name_H-M   'P 1'
#
loop_
_entity.id
_entity.type
_entity.pdbx_description
1 polymer ?
#
loop_
_entity_poly.entity_id
_entity_poly.type
_entity_poly.pdbx_seq_one_letter_code
_entity_poly.pdbx_strand_id
1 'polypeptide(L)'
;KRSPIVLIRNLIGIELAAFLLYFLSLGYVSYKYDLWNQIFLSNVFSYDIAKMVFLSGAQLFITIFAFLSWYYESYDIRPGAISHSRGVLFKNNRTLPLEKSMTVTLSSGPLGKVLHYATIRLENHNYKEMELNTISRPESYLKVIEKCIDPNIRRFVEKPDMSRLISQDEDERLEFKSSLRFDRKLNQMNRELEKAAMKTVAGFLNSKGGYLVLGVDDSRKPLGLEDDYQTIQRKDSDGFENHFTQIFNSMVGPEHRHLVKLWFYNFENRDICAVQVSPSPQPIYLKVNDGERFFVRTGNITTDLKFSEVDAYTRSRWPRR
;
A
#
# COMPACT_ATOMS: atom_id res chain seq x y z
N LYS A 1 12.70 9.71 10.43
CA LYS A 1 13.65 10.25 9.43
C LYS A 1 13.64 9.39 8.18
N ARG A 2 13.98 9.95 7.03
CA ARG A 2 14.20 9.20 5.77
C ARG A 2 15.36 8.23 5.89
N SER A 3 15.31 7.16 5.09
CA SER A 3 16.41 6.20 5.00
C SER A 3 17.72 6.87 4.55
N PRO A 4 18.89 6.50 5.12
CA PRO A 4 20.20 6.94 4.62
C PRO A 4 20.44 6.60 3.14
N ILE A 5 19.78 5.60 2.59
CA ILE A 5 19.85 5.20 1.19
C ILE A 5 19.46 6.34 0.24
N VAL A 6 18.50 7.19 0.65
CA VAL A 6 18.12 8.37 -0.14
C VAL A 6 19.29 9.36 -0.24
N LEU A 7 20.00 9.57 0.87
CA LEU A 7 21.18 10.42 0.88
C LEU A 7 22.26 9.85 -0.02
N ILE A 8 22.58 8.56 0.10
CA ILE A 8 23.58 7.89 -0.73
C ILE A 8 23.24 8.00 -2.22
N ARG A 9 21.98 7.73 -2.60
CA ARG A 9 21.51 7.87 -3.99
C ARG A 9 21.68 9.29 -4.51
N ASN A 10 21.33 10.29 -3.71
CA ASN A 10 21.46 11.70 -4.09
C ASN A 10 22.93 12.10 -4.22
N LEU A 11 23.81 11.63 -3.33
CA LEU A 11 25.26 11.87 -3.42
C LEU A 11 25.85 11.26 -4.69
N ILE A 12 25.53 10.00 -5.00
CA ILE A 12 25.96 9.36 -6.24
C ILE A 12 25.47 10.15 -7.46
N GLY A 13 24.22 10.63 -7.46
CA GLY A 13 23.69 11.46 -8.53
C GLY A 13 24.44 12.79 -8.70
N ILE A 14 24.82 13.44 -7.60
CA ILE A 14 25.60 14.67 -7.59
C ILE A 14 27.00 14.43 -8.17
N GLU A 15 27.67 13.35 -7.75
CA GLU A 15 28.99 12.98 -8.27
C GLU A 15 28.97 12.69 -9.78
N LEU A 16 27.97 11.92 -10.25
CA LEU A 16 27.81 11.64 -11.67
C LEU A 16 27.52 12.91 -12.48
N ALA A 17 26.69 13.81 -11.97
CA ALA A 17 26.40 15.09 -12.61
C ALA A 17 27.62 16.01 -12.64
N ALA A 18 28.39 16.08 -11.55
CA ALA A 18 29.62 16.85 -11.48
C ALA A 18 30.65 16.32 -12.45
N PHE A 19 30.83 14.99 -12.53
CA PHE A 19 31.72 14.35 -13.53
C PHE A 19 31.31 14.70 -14.96
N LEU A 20 30.03 14.62 -15.28
CA LEU A 20 29.53 14.96 -16.62
C LEU A 20 29.76 16.44 -16.96
N LEU A 21 29.49 17.35 -16.03
CA LEU A 21 29.72 18.79 -16.19
C LEU A 21 31.21 19.12 -16.38
N TYR A 22 32.08 18.46 -15.60
CA TYR A 22 33.54 18.61 -15.80
C TYR A 22 33.96 18.13 -17.18
N PHE A 23 33.51 16.94 -17.62
CA PHE A 23 33.83 16.40 -18.94
C PHE A 23 33.34 17.31 -20.07
N LEU A 24 32.12 17.83 -20.01
CA LEU A 24 31.57 18.78 -20.97
C LEU A 24 32.35 20.10 -20.98
N SER A 25 32.88 20.53 -19.82
CA SER A 25 33.66 21.75 -19.71
C SER A 25 35.03 21.68 -20.41
N LEU A 26 35.57 20.48 -20.61
CA LEU A 26 36.83 20.27 -21.34
C LEU A 26 36.71 20.67 -22.82
N GLY A 27 35.55 20.44 -23.45
CA GLY A 27 35.30 20.79 -24.85
C GLY A 27 35.02 22.28 -25.11
N TYR A 28 34.72 23.07 -24.04
CA TYR A 28 34.26 24.46 -24.18
C TYR A 28 35.34 25.53 -23.98
N VAL A 29 36.61 25.12 -23.92
CA VAL A 29 37.70 25.95 -23.38
C VAL A 29 38.18 27.07 -24.31
N SER A 30 38.07 26.93 -25.63
CA SER A 30 38.76 27.84 -26.56
C SER A 30 38.23 29.28 -26.62
N TYR A 31 36.95 29.52 -26.35
CA TYR A 31 36.32 30.84 -26.52
C TYR A 31 36.40 31.76 -25.29
N LYS A 32 36.63 31.26 -24.10
CA LYS A 32 36.54 32.02 -22.85
C LYS A 32 37.86 32.51 -22.27
N TYR A 33 39.00 32.12 -22.85
CA TYR A 33 40.32 32.60 -22.40
C TYR A 33 40.48 34.11 -22.49
N ASP A 34 39.94 34.70 -23.55
CA ASP A 34 40.06 36.16 -23.77
C ASP A 34 39.25 36.98 -22.76
N LEU A 35 38.10 36.49 -22.35
CA LEU A 35 37.28 37.12 -21.32
C LEU A 35 37.88 37.00 -19.91
N TRP A 36 38.55 35.89 -19.62
CA TRP A 36 39.21 35.66 -18.33
C TRP A 36 40.37 36.63 -18.11
N ASN A 37 41.17 36.89 -19.13
CA ASN A 37 42.33 37.78 -19.06
C ASN A 37 41.98 39.23 -18.77
N GLN A 38 40.70 39.62 -18.86
CA GLN A 38 40.20 40.97 -18.52
C GLN A 38 39.82 41.10 -17.05
N ILE A 39 39.86 40.00 -16.29
CA ILE A 39 39.43 40.02 -14.87
C ILE A 39 40.69 40.06 -13.98
N PHE A 40 40.65 40.84 -12.89
CA PHE A 40 41.75 40.99 -11.91
C PHE A 40 42.27 39.63 -11.37
N LEU A 41 41.40 38.66 -11.24
CA LEU A 41 41.70 37.28 -10.77
C LEU A 41 42.62 36.51 -11.75
N SER A 42 42.71 36.90 -13.01
CA SER A 42 43.58 36.26 -13.99
C SER A 42 45.07 36.36 -13.65
N ASN A 43 45.45 37.37 -12.90
CA ASN A 43 46.83 37.60 -12.44
C ASN A 43 47.21 36.64 -11.28
N VAL A 44 46.24 36.01 -10.63
CA VAL A 44 46.48 35.12 -9.47
C VAL A 44 46.28 33.67 -9.83
N PHE A 45 45.31 33.33 -10.70
CA PHE A 45 44.97 31.96 -11.07
C PHE A 45 44.78 31.81 -12.57
N SER A 46 45.29 30.69 -13.12
CA SER A 46 44.94 30.32 -14.49
C SER A 46 43.42 30.00 -14.58
N TYR A 47 42.87 30.16 -15.78
CA TYR A 47 41.45 29.88 -16.04
C TYR A 47 41.04 28.48 -15.60
N ASP A 48 41.91 27.47 -15.85
CA ASP A 48 41.63 26.08 -15.49
C ASP A 48 41.57 25.88 -13.98
N ILE A 49 42.46 26.51 -13.23
CA ILE A 49 42.44 26.47 -11.75
C ILE A 49 41.17 27.15 -11.22
N ALA A 50 40.85 28.34 -11.73
CA ALA A 50 39.65 29.05 -11.32
C ALA A 50 38.35 28.27 -11.60
N LYS A 51 38.29 27.66 -12.81
CA LYS A 51 37.17 26.76 -13.20
C LYS A 51 37.07 25.57 -12.27
N MET A 52 38.16 24.90 -11.96
CA MET A 52 38.17 23.76 -11.01
C MET A 52 37.71 24.17 -9.63
N VAL A 53 38.22 25.27 -9.10
CA VAL A 53 37.83 25.78 -7.76
C VAL A 53 36.34 26.11 -7.74
N PHE A 54 35.83 26.78 -8.80
CA PHE A 54 34.41 27.10 -8.91
C PHE A 54 33.51 25.87 -8.95
N LEU A 55 33.85 24.90 -9.83
CA LEU A 55 33.08 23.66 -9.97
C LEU A 55 33.09 22.81 -8.68
N SER A 56 34.27 22.69 -8.04
CA SER A 56 34.43 21.96 -6.78
C SER A 56 33.67 22.68 -5.65
N GLY A 57 33.73 23.99 -5.58
CA GLY A 57 32.98 24.80 -4.62
C GLY A 57 31.47 24.65 -4.80
N ALA A 58 30.99 24.70 -6.03
CA ALA A 58 29.58 24.49 -6.35
C ALA A 58 29.12 23.05 -5.99
N GLN A 59 29.92 22.05 -6.32
CA GLN A 59 29.67 20.66 -5.95
C GLN A 59 29.59 20.49 -4.43
N LEU A 60 30.57 21.03 -3.70
CA LEU A 60 30.58 21.00 -2.24
C LEU A 60 29.32 21.65 -1.66
N PHE A 61 28.94 22.82 -2.17
CA PHE A 61 27.73 23.51 -1.75
C PHE A 61 26.47 22.67 -1.97
N ILE A 62 26.31 22.07 -3.16
CA ILE A 62 25.17 21.20 -3.48
C ILE A 62 25.17 19.97 -2.57
N THR A 63 26.33 19.38 -2.31
CA THR A 63 26.49 18.21 -1.42
C THR A 63 26.06 18.54 0.01
N ILE A 64 26.55 19.66 0.54
CA ILE A 64 26.16 20.14 1.89
C ILE A 64 24.64 20.42 1.92
N PHE A 65 24.11 21.08 0.90
CA PHE A 65 22.67 21.36 0.83
C PHE A 65 21.83 20.08 0.77
N ALA A 66 22.25 19.08 -0.02
CA ALA A 66 21.59 17.78 -0.08
C ALA A 66 21.62 17.06 1.27
N PHE A 67 22.76 17.08 1.95
CA PHE A 67 22.90 16.52 3.30
C PHE A 67 21.98 17.23 4.30
N LEU A 68 22.00 18.56 4.35
CA LEU A 68 21.15 19.33 5.25
C LEU A 68 19.66 19.12 4.96
N SER A 69 19.28 19.05 3.68
CA SER A 69 17.91 18.78 3.25
C SER A 69 17.42 17.42 3.75
N TRP A 70 18.26 16.39 3.66
CA TRP A 70 17.97 15.06 4.21
C TRP A 70 17.97 15.07 5.75
N TYR A 71 18.91 15.77 6.38
CA TYR A 71 19.07 15.82 7.83
C TYR A 71 17.89 16.49 8.53
N TYR A 72 17.38 17.60 7.98
CA TYR A 72 16.28 18.37 8.57
C TYR A 72 14.91 17.82 8.18
N GLU A 73 14.81 16.86 7.26
CA GLU A 73 13.54 16.20 6.98
C GLU A 73 13.20 15.20 8.07
N SER A 74 12.04 15.39 8.71
CA SER A 74 11.60 14.56 9.82
C SER A 74 10.09 14.33 9.81
N TYR A 75 9.69 13.18 10.30
CA TYR A 75 8.30 12.82 10.58
C TYR A 75 8.13 12.72 12.09
N ASP A 76 7.16 13.43 12.63
CA ASP A 76 6.78 13.39 14.04
C ASP A 76 5.41 12.75 14.15
N ILE A 77 5.36 11.60 14.83
CA ILE A 77 4.15 10.79 14.98
C ILE A 77 3.69 10.94 16.42
N ARG A 78 2.52 11.56 16.61
CA ARG A 78 1.89 11.77 17.91
C ARG A 78 0.48 11.18 17.92
N PRO A 79 -0.07 10.86 19.10
CA PRO A 79 -1.47 10.52 19.21
C PRO A 79 -2.35 11.62 18.61
N GLY A 80 -3.16 11.26 17.62
CA GLY A 80 -4.07 12.17 16.93
C GLY A 80 -3.52 12.92 15.72
N ALA A 81 -2.20 12.96 15.45
CA ALA A 81 -1.67 13.63 14.26
C ALA A 81 -0.26 13.15 13.85
N ILE A 82 0.00 13.17 12.54
CA ILE A 82 1.35 13.03 11.99
C ILE A 82 1.76 14.35 11.36
N SER A 83 2.96 14.84 11.73
CA SER A 83 3.54 16.04 11.16
C SER A 83 4.78 15.72 10.33
N HIS A 84 4.83 16.23 9.11
CA HIS A 84 5.98 16.17 8.22
C HIS A 84 6.65 17.53 8.16
N SER A 85 7.87 17.63 8.65
CA SER A 85 8.70 18.83 8.60
C SER A 85 9.78 18.67 7.53
N ARG A 86 9.85 19.62 6.60
CA ARG A 86 10.83 19.64 5.51
C ARG A 86 11.34 21.06 5.28
N GLY A 87 12.63 21.19 4.97
CA GLY A 87 13.27 22.43 4.54
C GLY A 87 14.47 22.82 5.38
N VAL A 88 15.50 23.39 4.73
CA VAL A 88 16.75 23.85 5.36
C VAL A 88 16.62 25.30 5.81
N LEU A 89 16.26 26.20 4.91
CA LEU A 89 16.11 27.64 5.16
C LEU A 89 14.67 27.99 5.56
N PHE A 90 13.69 27.44 4.85
CA PHE A 90 12.27 27.67 5.13
C PHE A 90 11.65 26.33 5.51
N LYS A 91 11.22 26.22 6.76
CA LYS A 91 10.54 25.01 7.26
C LYS A 91 9.10 24.97 6.79
N ASN A 92 8.74 23.97 6.04
CA ASN A 92 7.36 23.66 5.68
C ASN A 92 6.87 22.48 6.54
N ASN A 93 5.85 22.75 7.35
CA ASN A 93 5.25 21.75 8.22
C ASN A 93 3.86 21.41 7.70
N ARG A 94 3.67 20.14 7.32
CA ARG A 94 2.35 19.60 6.97
C ARG A 94 1.91 18.67 8.09
N THR A 95 0.71 18.88 8.60
CA THR A 95 0.13 18.03 9.65
C THR A 95 -1.10 17.35 9.09
N LEU A 96 -1.17 16.03 9.27
CA LEU A 96 -2.30 15.20 8.93
C LEU A 96 -2.93 14.68 10.24
N PRO A 97 -4.18 15.02 10.55
CA PRO A 97 -4.88 14.44 11.69
C PRO A 97 -5.08 12.96 11.46
N LEU A 98 -4.83 12.15 12.49
CA LEU A 98 -5.07 10.71 12.46
C LEU A 98 -6.53 10.45 12.83
N GLU A 99 -7.26 9.84 11.91
CA GLU A 99 -8.66 9.45 12.07
C GLU A 99 -8.80 7.93 12.03
N LYS A 100 -9.81 7.40 12.71
CA LYS A 100 -10.08 5.95 12.74
C LYS A 100 -10.38 5.33 11.38
N SER A 101 -10.77 6.15 10.41
CA SER A 101 -11.12 5.74 9.04
C SER A 101 -9.95 5.77 8.05
N MET A 102 -8.71 6.06 8.51
CA MET A 102 -7.55 6.15 7.63
C MET A 102 -7.11 4.81 7.09
N THR A 103 -6.75 4.80 5.80
CA THR A 103 -6.08 3.67 5.14
C THR A 103 -4.57 3.91 5.16
N VAL A 104 -3.83 2.91 5.64
CA VAL A 104 -2.37 2.91 5.64
C VAL A 104 -1.89 1.88 4.63
N THR A 105 -1.21 2.33 3.57
CA THR A 105 -0.64 1.44 2.56
C THR A 105 0.88 1.48 2.60
N LEU A 106 1.49 0.30 2.48
CA LEU A 106 2.94 0.13 2.39
C LEU A 106 3.30 -0.18 0.94
N SER A 107 4.19 0.61 0.35
CA SER A 107 4.71 0.37 -0.99
C SER A 107 6.22 0.23 -0.95
N SER A 108 6.74 -0.90 -1.42
CA SER A 108 8.17 -1.15 -1.54
C SER A 108 8.50 -1.66 -2.94
N GLY A 109 9.45 -1.00 -3.64
CA GLY A 109 9.98 -1.50 -4.89
C GLY A 109 10.97 -2.67 -4.67
N PRO A 110 11.51 -3.29 -5.76
CA PRO A 110 12.47 -4.39 -5.66
C PRO A 110 13.68 -4.07 -4.78
N LEU A 111 14.27 -2.90 -4.97
CA LEU A 111 15.39 -2.41 -4.14
C LEU A 111 14.97 -2.15 -2.68
N GLY A 112 13.72 -1.74 -2.46
CA GLY A 112 13.19 -1.52 -1.11
C GLY A 112 13.08 -2.81 -0.31
N LYS A 113 12.71 -3.91 -0.96
CA LYS A 113 12.66 -5.25 -0.35
C LYS A 113 14.04 -5.73 0.08
N VAL A 114 15.07 -5.55 -0.76
CA VAL A 114 16.46 -5.95 -0.46
C VAL A 114 17.08 -5.08 0.62
N LEU A 115 16.85 -3.78 0.57
CA LEU A 115 17.48 -2.78 1.44
C LEU A 115 16.60 -2.38 2.64
N HIS A 116 15.50 -3.09 2.89
CA HIS A 116 14.58 -2.91 4.02
C HIS A 116 14.06 -1.47 4.19
N TYR A 117 13.63 -0.84 3.07
CA TYR A 117 12.94 0.45 3.11
C TYR A 117 11.64 0.43 2.31
N ALA A 118 10.68 1.23 2.75
CA ALA A 118 9.41 1.40 2.04
C ALA A 118 8.85 2.81 2.20
N THR A 119 7.86 3.13 1.38
CA THR A 119 7.03 4.32 1.51
C THR A 119 5.71 3.94 2.18
N ILE A 120 5.36 4.66 3.25
CA ILE A 120 4.08 4.52 3.92
C ILE A 120 3.18 5.64 3.42
N ARG A 121 2.07 5.29 2.80
CA ARG A 121 1.05 6.25 2.35
C ARG A 121 -0.13 6.19 3.32
N LEU A 122 -0.52 7.35 3.80
CA LEU A 122 -1.66 7.57 4.69
C LEU A 122 -2.72 8.33 3.91
N GLU A 123 -3.91 7.75 3.79
CA GLU A 123 -5.04 8.35 3.08
C GLU A 123 -6.22 8.50 4.04
N ASN A 124 -6.83 9.68 4.08
CA ASN A 124 -8.06 9.94 4.81
C ASN A 124 -9.26 9.99 3.86
N HIS A 125 -10.45 9.73 4.36
CA HIS A 125 -11.73 9.81 3.64
C HIS A 125 -11.97 11.16 2.94
N ASN A 126 -11.34 12.23 3.44
CA ASN A 126 -11.41 13.59 2.89
C ASN A 126 -10.32 13.87 1.84
N TYR A 127 -9.73 12.85 1.19
CA TYR A 127 -8.69 12.97 0.16
C TYR A 127 -7.42 13.73 0.60
N LYS A 128 -7.15 13.82 1.89
CA LYS A 128 -5.86 14.31 2.38
C LYS A 128 -4.89 13.14 2.45
N GLU A 129 -3.86 13.21 1.62
CA GLU A 129 -2.79 12.22 1.58
C GLU A 129 -1.53 12.75 2.27
N MET A 130 -0.82 11.85 2.95
CA MET A 130 0.54 12.07 3.38
C MET A 130 1.39 10.84 3.09
N GLU A 131 2.50 11.06 2.39
CA GLU A 131 3.49 10.02 2.14
C GLU A 131 4.70 10.16 3.05
N LEU A 132 4.99 9.12 3.79
CA LEU A 132 6.25 8.97 4.52
C LEU A 132 7.23 8.23 3.59
N ASN A 133 7.96 9.01 2.80
CA ASN A 133 8.79 8.48 1.72
C ASN A 133 10.07 7.81 2.23
N THR A 134 10.33 6.61 1.73
CA THR A 134 11.59 5.88 1.88
C THR A 134 12.06 5.78 3.34
N ILE A 135 11.25 5.15 4.17
CA ILE A 135 11.54 4.95 5.61
C ILE A 135 12.27 3.62 5.79
N SER A 136 13.37 3.65 6.56
CA SER A 136 14.05 2.43 7.00
C SER A 136 13.24 1.71 8.06
N ARG A 137 13.17 0.37 7.99
CA ARG A 137 12.41 -0.48 8.92
C ARG A 137 10.96 0.00 9.07
N PRO A 138 10.20 0.05 7.98
CA PRO A 138 8.85 0.61 7.95
C PRO A 138 7.91 -0.04 8.96
N GLU A 139 8.12 -1.33 9.28
CA GLU A 139 7.33 -2.10 10.25
C GLU A 139 7.32 -1.47 11.66
N SER A 140 8.43 -0.87 12.08
CA SER A 140 8.52 -0.21 13.38
C SER A 140 7.67 1.07 13.42
N TYR A 141 7.70 1.84 12.34
CA TYR A 141 6.87 3.04 12.19
C TYR A 141 5.38 2.69 12.10
N LEU A 142 5.07 1.62 11.40
CA LEU A 142 3.72 1.12 11.25
C LEU A 142 3.11 0.77 12.62
N LYS A 143 3.84 0.04 13.46
CA LYS A 143 3.40 -0.29 14.83
C LYS A 143 3.11 0.96 15.68
N VAL A 144 3.90 2.02 15.50
CA VAL A 144 3.69 3.28 16.21
C VAL A 144 2.45 4.00 15.66
N ILE A 145 2.31 4.08 14.35
CA ILE A 145 1.15 4.70 13.69
C ILE A 145 -0.15 3.98 14.10
N GLU A 146 -0.15 2.64 14.09
CA GLU A 146 -1.28 1.83 14.55
C GLU A 146 -1.71 2.17 15.98
N LYS A 147 -0.75 2.24 16.90
CA LYS A 147 -1.02 2.62 18.29
C LYS A 147 -1.61 4.03 18.41
N CYS A 148 -1.26 4.92 17.47
CA CYS A 148 -1.73 6.32 17.48
C CYS A 148 -3.11 6.48 16.82
N ILE A 149 -3.48 5.60 15.89
CA ILE A 149 -4.77 5.65 15.19
C ILE A 149 -5.88 4.98 16.02
N ASP A 150 -5.72 3.74 16.36
CA ASP A 150 -6.58 2.96 17.27
C ASP A 150 -5.90 1.61 17.54
N PRO A 151 -5.78 1.14 18.79
CA PRO A 151 -5.28 -0.18 19.11
C PRO A 151 -6.09 -1.33 18.49
N ASN A 152 -7.32 -1.05 18.03
CA ASN A 152 -8.22 -2.04 17.43
C ASN A 152 -8.25 -2.04 15.88
N ILE A 153 -7.57 -1.09 15.21
CA ILE A 153 -7.56 -1.02 13.74
C ILE A 153 -6.24 -1.56 13.19
N ARG A 154 -6.20 -2.84 12.93
CA ARG A 154 -5.15 -3.47 12.11
C ARG A 154 -5.54 -3.36 10.62
N ARG A 155 -5.18 -2.28 9.95
CA ARG A 155 -5.41 -2.11 8.51
C ARG A 155 -4.09 -1.87 7.78
N PHE A 156 -3.31 -2.93 7.61
CA PHE A 156 -2.27 -2.98 6.61
C PHE A 156 -2.85 -3.54 5.33
N VAL A 157 -2.81 -2.74 4.29
CA VAL A 157 -3.11 -3.24 2.96
C VAL A 157 -1.78 -3.35 2.20
N GLU A 158 -0.95 -4.31 2.61
CA GLU A 158 0.15 -4.78 1.77
C GLU A 158 -0.43 -5.75 0.75
N LYS A 159 -0.01 -5.60 -0.52
CA LYS A 159 -0.40 -6.56 -1.56
C LYS A 159 0.12 -7.94 -1.16
N PRO A 160 -0.75 -8.93 -0.91
CA PRO A 160 -0.32 -10.23 -0.43
C PRO A 160 0.57 -10.95 -1.44
N ASP A 161 1.50 -11.75 -0.96
CA ASP A 161 2.27 -12.66 -1.81
C ASP A 161 1.37 -13.84 -2.20
N MET A 162 0.95 -13.87 -3.46
CA MET A 162 0.02 -14.88 -3.96
C MET A 162 0.63 -16.29 -3.93
N SER A 163 1.92 -16.43 -4.23
CA SER A 163 2.60 -17.73 -4.18
C SER A 163 2.57 -18.31 -2.77
N ARG A 164 2.75 -17.43 -1.78
CA ARG A 164 2.66 -17.81 -0.38
C ARG A 164 1.23 -18.19 0.02
N LEU A 165 0.21 -17.45 -0.42
CA LEU A 165 -1.19 -17.77 -0.11
C LEU A 165 -1.59 -19.15 -0.68
N ILE A 166 -1.27 -19.42 -1.95
CA ILE A 166 -1.62 -20.68 -2.61
C ILE A 166 -0.87 -21.87 -2.01
N SER A 167 0.31 -21.65 -1.40
CA SER A 167 1.07 -22.73 -0.75
C SER A 167 0.53 -23.15 0.62
N GLN A 168 -0.41 -22.41 1.20
CA GLN A 168 -1.00 -22.68 2.51
C GLN A 168 -2.30 -23.50 2.36
N ASP A 169 -2.67 -24.23 3.40
CA ASP A 169 -3.98 -24.85 3.51
C ASP A 169 -5.03 -23.82 3.95
N GLU A 170 -6.30 -24.08 3.64
CA GLU A 170 -7.41 -23.28 4.17
C GLU A 170 -7.45 -23.33 5.70
N ASP A 171 -7.69 -22.18 6.31
CA ASP A 171 -7.74 -22.03 7.75
C ASP A 171 -8.78 -20.98 8.18
N GLU A 172 -8.65 -20.47 9.41
CA GLU A 172 -9.52 -19.42 9.92
C GLU A 172 -9.38 -18.08 9.17
N ARG A 173 -8.33 -17.90 8.34
CA ARG A 173 -7.99 -16.67 7.63
C ARG A 173 -7.79 -16.82 6.13
N LEU A 174 -7.87 -18.03 5.61
CA LEU A 174 -7.69 -18.29 4.19
C LEU A 174 -8.80 -19.20 3.67
N GLU A 175 -9.37 -18.83 2.55
CA GLU A 175 -10.39 -19.61 1.83
C GLU A 175 -10.13 -19.50 0.33
N PHE A 176 -10.28 -20.64 -0.40
CA PHE A 176 -10.21 -20.67 -1.87
C PHE A 176 -11.60 -20.87 -2.46
N LYS A 177 -11.83 -20.23 -3.61
CA LYS A 177 -13.03 -20.50 -4.42
C LYS A 177 -12.69 -20.42 -5.90
N SER A 178 -13.14 -21.43 -6.61
CA SER A 178 -12.87 -21.58 -8.04
C SER A 178 -13.43 -20.46 -8.92
N SER A 179 -14.45 -19.74 -8.42
CA SER A 179 -15.18 -18.71 -9.16
C SER A 179 -15.99 -17.85 -8.19
N LEU A 180 -16.31 -16.62 -8.59
CA LEU A 180 -17.27 -15.76 -7.87
C LEU A 180 -18.72 -16.11 -8.25
N ARG A 181 -18.99 -16.39 -9.53
CA ARG A 181 -20.35 -16.57 -10.04
C ARG A 181 -20.54 -17.57 -11.18
N PHE A 182 -19.46 -18.03 -11.82
CA PHE A 182 -19.55 -18.98 -12.90
C PHE A 182 -19.41 -20.41 -12.39
N ASP A 183 -20.47 -21.20 -12.49
CA ASP A 183 -20.46 -22.61 -12.13
C ASP A 183 -19.86 -23.43 -13.27
N ARG A 184 -18.60 -23.86 -13.10
CA ARG A 184 -17.86 -24.62 -14.13
C ARG A 184 -18.43 -26.01 -14.38
N LYS A 185 -19.13 -26.59 -13.39
CA LYS A 185 -19.75 -27.91 -13.53
C LYS A 185 -21.01 -27.83 -14.36
N LEU A 186 -21.82 -26.81 -14.12
CA LEU A 186 -23.06 -26.57 -14.84
C LEU A 186 -22.88 -25.70 -16.10
N ASN A 187 -21.67 -25.18 -16.31
CA ASN A 187 -21.29 -24.26 -17.40
C ASN A 187 -22.26 -23.07 -17.53
N GLN A 188 -22.65 -22.47 -16.42
CA GLN A 188 -23.59 -21.36 -16.37
C GLN A 188 -23.35 -20.45 -15.17
N MET A 189 -23.95 -19.27 -15.21
CA MET A 189 -23.97 -18.34 -14.09
C MET A 189 -24.80 -18.89 -12.94
N ASN A 190 -24.25 -18.85 -11.71
CA ASN A 190 -24.89 -19.32 -10.50
C ASN A 190 -24.74 -18.31 -9.36
N ARG A 191 -25.83 -17.64 -8.98
CA ARG A 191 -25.83 -16.65 -7.90
C ARG A 191 -25.58 -17.23 -6.50
N GLU A 192 -25.74 -18.53 -6.32
CA GLU A 192 -25.41 -19.16 -5.04
C GLU A 192 -23.89 -19.12 -4.74
N LEU A 193 -23.04 -19.07 -5.77
CA LEU A 193 -21.61 -18.87 -5.61
C LEU A 193 -21.30 -17.46 -5.06
N GLU A 194 -21.99 -16.44 -5.56
CA GLU A 194 -21.87 -15.07 -5.04
C GLU A 194 -22.27 -15.00 -3.56
N LYS A 195 -23.37 -15.64 -3.18
CA LYS A 195 -23.81 -15.75 -1.78
C LYS A 195 -22.78 -16.49 -0.93
N ALA A 196 -22.21 -17.58 -1.43
CA ALA A 196 -21.17 -18.34 -0.73
C ALA A 196 -19.91 -17.48 -0.49
N ALA A 197 -19.47 -16.70 -1.50
CA ALA A 197 -18.37 -15.77 -1.35
C ALA A 197 -18.67 -14.69 -0.30
N MET A 198 -19.87 -14.10 -0.33
CA MET A 198 -20.26 -13.07 0.65
C MET A 198 -20.43 -13.63 2.07
N LYS A 199 -20.86 -14.89 2.24
CA LYS A 199 -20.85 -15.58 3.55
C LYS A 199 -19.44 -15.66 4.12
N THR A 200 -18.45 -16.05 3.31
CA THR A 200 -17.05 -16.11 3.71
C THR A 200 -16.54 -14.71 4.10
N VAL A 201 -16.83 -13.70 3.27
CA VAL A 201 -16.46 -12.31 3.55
C VAL A 201 -17.07 -11.81 4.87
N ALA A 202 -18.36 -12.06 5.10
CA ALA A 202 -19.04 -11.72 6.37
C ALA A 202 -18.41 -12.46 7.57
N GLY A 203 -18.08 -13.74 7.39
CA GLY A 203 -17.36 -14.53 8.39
C GLY A 203 -16.01 -13.94 8.75
N PHE A 204 -15.22 -13.49 7.78
CA PHE A 204 -13.94 -12.80 8.02
C PHE A 204 -14.14 -11.45 8.69
N LEU A 205 -15.13 -10.63 8.26
CA LEU A 205 -15.45 -9.34 8.87
C LEU A 205 -15.78 -9.50 10.37
N ASN A 206 -16.56 -10.51 10.74
CA ASN A 206 -16.96 -10.77 12.10
C ASN A 206 -15.90 -11.50 12.95
N SER A 207 -14.85 -12.02 12.33
CA SER A 207 -13.78 -12.76 13.01
C SER A 207 -12.46 -12.00 13.00
N LYS A 208 -11.36 -12.64 12.62
CA LYS A 208 -10.01 -12.07 12.64
C LYS A 208 -9.57 -11.45 11.32
N GLY A 209 -10.49 -11.32 10.34
CA GLY A 209 -10.16 -10.99 8.97
C GLY A 209 -9.55 -12.18 8.24
N GLY A 210 -9.14 -11.99 6.97
CA GLY A 210 -8.52 -13.04 6.19
C GLY A 210 -8.47 -12.73 4.70
N TYR A 211 -8.22 -13.77 3.92
CA TYR A 211 -8.14 -13.72 2.46
C TYR A 211 -9.11 -14.73 1.84
N LEU A 212 -9.96 -14.25 0.96
CA LEU A 212 -10.72 -15.08 0.05
C LEU A 212 -10.03 -15.01 -1.32
N VAL A 213 -9.48 -16.12 -1.79
CA VAL A 213 -8.82 -16.20 -3.09
C VAL A 213 -9.80 -16.77 -4.10
N LEU A 214 -10.09 -16.00 -5.14
CA LEU A 214 -11.01 -16.33 -6.23
C LEU A 214 -10.22 -16.74 -7.47
N GLY A 215 -10.70 -17.75 -8.19
CA GLY A 215 -10.04 -18.33 -9.36
C GLY A 215 -9.07 -19.46 -9.03
N VAL A 216 -9.15 -20.04 -7.83
CA VAL A 216 -8.33 -21.18 -7.37
C VAL A 216 -9.25 -22.25 -6.82
N ASP A 217 -9.02 -23.53 -7.16
CA ASP A 217 -9.81 -24.65 -6.65
C ASP A 217 -9.32 -25.17 -5.29
N ASP A 218 -10.06 -26.09 -4.71
CA ASP A 218 -9.75 -26.72 -3.41
C ASP A 218 -8.42 -27.48 -3.41
N SER A 219 -7.91 -27.87 -4.61
CA SER A 219 -6.59 -28.48 -4.80
C SER A 219 -5.49 -27.43 -4.95
N ARG A 220 -5.81 -26.15 -4.78
CA ARG A 220 -4.90 -25.01 -4.93
C ARG A 220 -4.41 -24.77 -6.35
N LYS A 221 -5.12 -25.33 -7.34
CA LYS A 221 -4.81 -25.15 -8.76
C LYS A 221 -5.43 -23.84 -9.26
N PRO A 222 -4.66 -22.93 -9.89
CA PRO A 222 -5.20 -21.76 -10.52
C PRO A 222 -6.10 -22.12 -11.70
N LEU A 223 -7.38 -21.76 -11.61
CA LEU A 223 -8.38 -21.96 -12.67
C LEU A 223 -8.64 -20.68 -13.47
N GLY A 224 -8.38 -19.51 -12.87
CA GLY A 224 -8.59 -18.20 -13.46
C GLY A 224 -10.01 -17.67 -13.29
N LEU A 225 -10.20 -16.39 -13.65
CA LEU A 225 -11.47 -15.64 -13.57
C LEU A 225 -12.05 -15.34 -14.96
N GLU A 226 -11.46 -15.86 -16.03
CA GLU A 226 -11.86 -15.58 -17.40
C GLU A 226 -13.31 -15.95 -17.66
N ASP A 227 -13.81 -17.05 -17.08
CA ASP A 227 -15.21 -17.46 -17.18
C ASP A 227 -16.14 -16.50 -16.43
N ASP A 228 -15.73 -16.03 -15.25
CA ASP A 228 -16.46 -14.99 -14.52
C ASP A 228 -16.54 -13.68 -15.33
N TYR A 229 -15.46 -13.27 -15.99
CA TYR A 229 -15.42 -12.08 -16.83
C TYR A 229 -16.42 -12.12 -17.99
N GLN A 230 -16.67 -13.32 -18.57
CA GLN A 230 -17.65 -13.45 -19.64
C GLN A 230 -19.11 -13.21 -19.18
N THR A 231 -19.37 -13.30 -17.87
CA THR A 231 -20.70 -13.15 -17.28
C THR A 231 -21.03 -11.73 -16.83
N ILE A 232 -20.08 -10.81 -16.93
CA ILE A 232 -20.22 -9.41 -16.50
C ILE A 232 -20.13 -8.45 -17.69
N GLN A 233 -20.66 -7.24 -17.52
CA GLN A 233 -20.77 -6.27 -18.59
C GLN A 233 -19.41 -5.84 -19.15
N ARG A 234 -18.46 -5.47 -18.28
CA ARG A 234 -17.09 -5.15 -18.62
C ARG A 234 -16.23 -6.38 -18.31
N LYS A 235 -15.71 -7.02 -19.34
CA LYS A 235 -15.07 -8.35 -19.29
C LYS A 235 -13.59 -8.29 -18.89
N ASP A 236 -13.29 -7.63 -17.78
CA ASP A 236 -11.93 -7.47 -17.24
C ASP A 236 -11.95 -7.40 -15.70
N SER A 237 -10.78 -7.22 -15.12
CA SER A 237 -10.60 -7.10 -13.66
C SER A 237 -11.37 -5.92 -13.06
N ASP A 238 -11.45 -4.78 -13.75
CA ASP A 238 -12.19 -3.61 -13.26
C ASP A 238 -13.71 -3.89 -13.25
N GLY A 239 -14.22 -4.56 -14.30
CA GLY A 239 -15.61 -5.02 -14.35
C GLY A 239 -15.92 -6.01 -13.22
N PHE A 240 -14.99 -6.92 -12.92
CA PHE A 240 -15.11 -7.86 -11.82
C PHE A 240 -15.15 -7.15 -10.46
N GLU A 241 -14.27 -6.18 -10.21
CA GLU A 241 -14.28 -5.40 -8.98
C GLU A 241 -15.57 -4.59 -8.82
N ASN A 242 -16.08 -4.00 -9.90
CA ASN A 242 -17.36 -3.29 -9.89
C ASN A 242 -18.51 -4.24 -9.55
N HIS A 243 -18.55 -5.42 -10.16
CA HIS A 243 -19.57 -6.42 -9.88
C HIS A 243 -19.49 -6.94 -8.44
N PHE A 244 -18.28 -7.28 -7.95
CA PHE A 244 -18.06 -7.64 -6.56
C PHE A 244 -18.55 -6.55 -5.60
N THR A 245 -18.26 -5.29 -5.92
CA THR A 245 -18.69 -4.13 -5.11
C THR A 245 -20.20 -4.00 -5.07
N GLN A 246 -20.91 -4.24 -6.20
CA GLN A 246 -22.37 -4.24 -6.24
C GLN A 246 -22.97 -5.33 -5.34
N ILE A 247 -22.46 -6.57 -5.42
CA ILE A 247 -22.91 -7.68 -4.57
C ILE A 247 -22.62 -7.36 -3.10
N PHE A 248 -21.41 -6.91 -2.79
CA PHE A 248 -21.02 -6.53 -1.44
C PHE A 248 -21.94 -5.45 -0.86
N ASN A 249 -22.20 -4.39 -1.61
CA ASN A 249 -23.06 -3.29 -1.16
C ASN A 249 -24.49 -3.74 -0.93
N SER A 250 -25.00 -4.66 -1.74
CA SER A 250 -26.37 -5.17 -1.59
C SER A 250 -26.54 -6.12 -0.41
N MET A 251 -25.53 -6.95 -0.13
CA MET A 251 -25.62 -8.03 0.87
C MET A 251 -24.99 -7.66 2.22
N VAL A 252 -23.90 -6.87 2.23
CA VAL A 252 -23.15 -6.50 3.44
C VAL A 252 -23.41 -5.05 3.83
N GLY A 253 -23.40 -4.14 2.85
CA GLY A 253 -23.60 -2.71 3.05
C GLY A 253 -22.41 -1.87 2.55
N PRO A 254 -22.68 -0.74 1.85
CA PRO A 254 -21.64 0.11 1.28
C PRO A 254 -20.73 0.75 2.34
N GLU A 255 -21.23 0.98 3.54
CA GLU A 255 -20.51 1.55 4.68
C GLU A 255 -19.33 0.69 5.14
N HIS A 256 -19.35 -0.62 4.81
CA HIS A 256 -18.30 -1.57 5.18
C HIS A 256 -17.32 -1.88 4.05
N ARG A 257 -17.54 -1.34 2.83
CA ARG A 257 -16.72 -1.64 1.65
C ARG A 257 -15.23 -1.30 1.86
N HIS A 258 -14.93 -0.29 2.65
CA HIS A 258 -13.59 0.12 3.02
C HIS A 258 -12.79 -0.93 3.83
N LEU A 259 -13.45 -1.96 4.37
CA LEU A 259 -12.83 -3.09 5.07
C LEU A 259 -12.30 -4.18 4.12
N VAL A 260 -12.63 -4.08 2.83
CA VAL A 260 -12.33 -5.11 1.84
C VAL A 260 -11.54 -4.51 0.69
N LYS A 261 -10.45 -5.15 0.30
CA LYS A 261 -9.62 -4.78 -0.84
C LYS A 261 -9.40 -5.97 -1.76
N LEU A 262 -9.53 -5.73 -3.06
CA LEU A 262 -9.28 -6.71 -4.10
C LEU A 262 -7.87 -6.49 -4.68
N TRP A 263 -7.16 -7.60 -4.88
CA TRP A 263 -5.84 -7.63 -5.49
C TRP A 263 -5.84 -8.62 -6.64
N PHE A 264 -5.65 -8.12 -7.85
CA PHE A 264 -5.57 -8.95 -9.03
C PHE A 264 -4.12 -9.35 -9.33
N TYR A 265 -3.95 -10.59 -9.78
CA TYR A 265 -2.67 -11.18 -10.16
C TYR A 265 -2.85 -11.95 -11.45
N ASN A 266 -1.86 -11.85 -12.33
CA ASN A 266 -1.69 -12.84 -13.37
C ASN A 266 -0.72 -13.91 -12.83
N PHE A 267 -1.26 -15.10 -12.56
CA PHE A 267 -0.54 -16.21 -11.98
C PHE A 267 -0.64 -17.41 -12.93
N GLU A 268 0.49 -17.90 -13.43
CA GLU A 268 0.54 -18.98 -14.44
C GLU A 268 -0.36 -18.70 -15.67
N ASN A 269 -0.32 -17.47 -16.18
CA ASN A 269 -1.17 -16.99 -17.29
C ASN A 269 -2.68 -17.05 -17.03
N ARG A 270 -3.10 -17.04 -15.77
CA ARG A 270 -4.50 -16.97 -15.36
C ARG A 270 -4.72 -15.79 -14.40
N ASP A 271 -5.80 -15.09 -14.60
CA ASP A 271 -6.17 -14.01 -13.69
C ASP A 271 -6.84 -14.57 -12.44
N ILE A 272 -6.28 -14.26 -11.29
CA ILE A 272 -6.83 -14.64 -9.98
C ILE A 272 -6.94 -13.41 -9.09
N CYS A 273 -7.84 -13.44 -8.10
CA CYS A 273 -8.08 -12.31 -7.21
C CYS A 273 -7.98 -12.74 -5.74
N ALA A 274 -7.14 -12.04 -4.96
CA ALA A 274 -7.18 -12.11 -3.51
C ALA A 274 -8.06 -10.98 -2.96
N VAL A 275 -9.14 -11.35 -2.33
CA VAL A 275 -10.02 -10.45 -1.57
C VAL A 275 -9.52 -10.42 -0.13
N GLN A 276 -8.83 -9.35 0.22
CA GLN A 276 -8.35 -9.12 1.58
C GLN A 276 -9.48 -8.48 2.41
N VAL A 277 -9.81 -9.11 3.53
CA VAL A 277 -10.87 -8.69 4.44
C VAL A 277 -10.28 -8.33 5.79
N SER A 278 -10.47 -7.09 6.23
CA SER A 278 -10.11 -6.64 7.58
C SER A 278 -11.23 -6.94 8.57
N PRO A 279 -10.93 -7.25 9.84
CA PRO A 279 -11.96 -7.46 10.85
C PRO A 279 -12.77 -6.19 11.08
N SER A 280 -14.08 -6.33 11.19
CA SER A 280 -14.98 -5.21 11.46
C SER A 280 -14.88 -4.74 12.91
N PRO A 281 -14.97 -3.41 13.18
CA PRO A 281 -15.08 -2.87 14.53
C PRO A 281 -16.48 -3.05 15.16
N GLN A 282 -17.44 -3.55 14.40
CA GLN A 282 -18.83 -3.77 14.83
C GLN A 282 -19.42 -5.02 14.19
N PRO A 283 -20.51 -5.60 14.74
CA PRO A 283 -21.20 -6.74 14.15
C PRO A 283 -21.67 -6.46 12.73
N ILE A 284 -21.47 -7.41 11.81
CA ILE A 284 -21.93 -7.36 10.42
C ILE A 284 -22.93 -8.47 10.17
N TYR A 285 -24.10 -8.09 9.70
CA TYR A 285 -25.16 -9.00 9.30
C TYR A 285 -25.20 -9.10 7.77
N LEU A 286 -25.26 -10.31 7.25
CA LEU A 286 -25.38 -10.56 5.81
C LEU A 286 -26.86 -10.63 5.43
N LYS A 287 -27.29 -9.79 4.50
CA LYS A 287 -28.63 -9.83 3.90
C LYS A 287 -28.74 -11.02 2.96
N VAL A 288 -29.64 -11.94 3.25
CA VAL A 288 -30.02 -13.07 2.41
C VAL A 288 -31.52 -13.01 2.14
N ASN A 289 -32.01 -13.84 1.18
CA ASN A 289 -33.39 -13.74 0.68
C ASN A 289 -34.47 -13.63 1.78
N ASP A 290 -34.28 -14.29 2.92
CA ASP A 290 -35.25 -14.41 3.99
C ASP A 290 -34.91 -13.59 5.25
N GLY A 291 -34.02 -12.59 5.13
CA GLY A 291 -33.64 -11.74 6.26
C GLY A 291 -32.15 -11.55 6.41
N GLU A 292 -31.72 -11.31 7.65
CA GLU A 292 -30.31 -11.08 7.96
C GLU A 292 -29.76 -12.28 8.76
N ARG A 293 -28.54 -12.69 8.44
CA ARG A 293 -27.83 -13.78 9.11
C ARG A 293 -26.46 -13.35 9.59
N PHE A 294 -25.98 -14.01 10.63
CA PHE A 294 -24.71 -13.66 11.26
C PHE A 294 -23.69 -14.79 11.09
N PHE A 295 -22.68 -14.55 10.27
CA PHE A 295 -21.64 -15.53 9.97
C PHE A 295 -20.33 -15.22 10.70
N VAL A 296 -19.66 -16.27 11.19
CA VAL A 296 -18.34 -16.21 11.81
C VAL A 296 -17.44 -17.31 11.26
N ARG A 297 -16.12 -17.13 11.31
CA ARG A 297 -15.16 -18.20 11.00
C ARG A 297 -14.85 -19.02 12.24
N THR A 298 -15.03 -20.32 12.14
CA THR A 298 -14.69 -21.31 13.16
C THR A 298 -13.77 -22.35 12.53
N GLY A 299 -12.44 -22.11 12.65
CA GLY A 299 -11.45 -22.86 11.86
C GLY A 299 -11.59 -22.54 10.36
N ASN A 300 -11.59 -23.56 9.51
CA ASN A 300 -11.77 -23.44 8.05
C ASN A 300 -13.24 -23.37 7.61
N ILE A 301 -14.21 -23.28 8.54
CA ILE A 301 -15.66 -23.27 8.23
C ILE A 301 -16.26 -21.90 8.52
N THR A 302 -17.19 -21.46 7.67
CA THR A 302 -18.05 -20.31 7.92
C THR A 302 -19.36 -20.78 8.55
N THR A 303 -19.56 -20.46 9.83
CA THR A 303 -20.69 -20.89 10.63
C THR A 303 -21.75 -19.80 10.71
N ASP A 304 -23.01 -20.18 10.49
CA ASP A 304 -24.18 -19.34 10.71
C ASP A 304 -24.63 -19.46 12.18
N LEU A 305 -24.47 -18.40 12.95
CA LEU A 305 -24.82 -18.42 14.36
C LEU A 305 -26.33 -18.23 14.55
N LYS A 306 -26.91 -19.01 15.48
CA LYS A 306 -28.29 -18.83 15.92
C LYS A 306 -28.44 -17.55 16.75
N PHE A 307 -29.62 -17.00 16.81
CA PHE A 307 -29.90 -15.73 17.53
C PHE A 307 -29.35 -15.70 18.96
N SER A 308 -29.50 -16.78 19.72
CA SER A 308 -28.97 -16.90 21.08
C SER A 308 -27.44 -16.89 21.15
N GLU A 309 -26.77 -17.41 20.11
CA GLU A 309 -25.30 -17.47 20.03
C GLU A 309 -24.70 -16.12 19.59
N VAL A 310 -25.44 -15.37 18.77
CA VAL A 310 -25.03 -14.04 18.28
C VAL A 310 -24.85 -13.08 19.45
N ASP A 311 -25.78 -13.05 20.41
CA ASP A 311 -25.67 -12.14 21.58
C ASP A 311 -24.42 -12.45 22.42
N ALA A 312 -24.17 -13.71 22.72
CA ALA A 312 -22.97 -14.13 23.45
C ALA A 312 -21.67 -13.79 22.69
N TYR A 313 -21.65 -14.08 21.40
CA TYR A 313 -20.49 -13.79 20.54
C TYR A 313 -20.21 -12.28 20.45
N THR A 314 -21.24 -11.47 20.21
CA THR A 314 -21.08 -10.02 20.04
C THR A 314 -20.61 -9.33 21.31
N ARG A 315 -21.12 -9.73 22.50
CA ARG A 315 -20.64 -9.22 23.79
C ARG A 315 -19.17 -9.57 24.04
N SER A 316 -18.74 -10.76 23.67
CA SER A 316 -17.34 -11.20 23.80
C SER A 316 -16.43 -10.48 22.82
N ARG A 317 -16.85 -10.32 21.57
CA ARG A 317 -16.02 -9.80 20.48
C ARG A 317 -15.94 -8.28 20.48
N TRP A 318 -17.04 -7.60 20.83
CA TRP A 318 -17.15 -6.14 20.90
C TRP A 318 -17.73 -5.71 22.26
N PRO A 319 -16.95 -5.81 23.35
CA PRO A 319 -17.43 -5.40 24.66
C PRO A 319 -17.85 -3.93 24.64
N ARG A 320 -19.06 -3.63 25.11
CA ARG A 320 -19.50 -2.25 25.34
C ARG A 320 -18.58 -1.65 26.41
N ARG A 321 -17.93 -0.56 26.09
CA ARG A 321 -17.18 0.25 27.05
C ARG A 321 -18.13 1.10 27.85
#